data_d96087aed280445d334b6349525a0170
#
_entry.id   d96087aed280445d334b6349525a0170
#
_cell.length_a   1.000
_cell.length_b   1.000
_cell.length_c   1.000
_cell.angle_alpha   90.00
_cell.angle_beta   90.00
_cell.angle_gamma   90.00
#
_symmetry.space_group_name_H-M   'P 1'
#
loop_
_entity.id
_entity.type
_entity.pdbx_description
1 polymer ?
#
loop_
_entity_poly.entity_id
_entity_poly.type
_entity_poly.pdbx_seq_one_letter_code
_entity_poly.pdbx_strand_id
1 'polypeptide(L)'
;MNNTTKTTILSAVFAMATMGAFANPVAFGSLEPSAVNPVVSGYNSIAVGANTSINGTNTIVVGRDNTVNGDDNIILGGGNGTITANQTTVLGYNNYAGNHQEQTIVGANNTLDAQGAISVGTHNVVRGMDAVVIGNNASAPVQNSVAIGTNSQTYDPVGFGQMDINGTTHVFAGENPNSTVSFGSKKSDTYSHLDNYNRQLQNVSAGRIETDSLDAVNGSQLYAAIDEINTNGTRITRLSNQVNTIDGRVATNTADIRANTALINENHQTITNIGSQVNTLRDVQNNHTGDISALKQVSTNHENRITTLENQSQQVFGDIDNKINQLERGTNHAIASVSALGALHWNGFDAHNKFSLSAGFGHYKNANAGALGAFYAPNENVMFYVGQSFGSAKVTNASVNFKIGKTTNVKRDELKDLKERVEMLENLLSK
;
A
#
# COMPACT_ATOMS: atom_id res chain seq x y z
N MET A 1 -16.78 -4.78 51.52
CA MET A 1 -16.89 -3.36 51.96
C MET A 1 -18.26 -3.15 52.54
N ASN A 2 -18.30 -2.65 53.75
CA ASN A 2 -19.57 -2.40 54.48
C ASN A 2 -20.28 -1.22 53.80
N ASN A 3 -21.61 -1.17 53.81
CA ASN A 3 -22.40 -0.11 53.18
C ASN A 3 -22.02 1.28 53.70
N THR A 4 -21.60 1.38 54.94
CA THR A 4 -21.08 2.64 55.56
C THR A 4 -19.83 3.16 54.84
N THR A 5 -18.90 2.27 54.48
CA THR A 5 -17.65 2.64 53.78
C THR A 5 -17.91 3.11 52.35
N LYS A 6 -18.87 2.46 51.64
CA LYS A 6 -19.31 2.89 50.32
C LYS A 6 -19.97 4.26 50.31
N THR A 7 -20.84 4.50 51.35
CA THR A 7 -21.52 5.79 51.49
C THR A 7 -20.54 6.92 51.83
N THR A 8 -19.52 6.66 52.64
CA THR A 8 -18.48 7.65 52.98
C THR A 8 -17.63 8.01 51.78
N ILE A 9 -17.22 7.04 50.95
CA ILE A 9 -16.47 7.28 49.71
C ILE A 9 -17.33 8.06 48.70
N LEU A 10 -18.58 7.68 48.51
CA LEU A 10 -19.49 8.34 47.59
C LEU A 10 -19.81 9.78 48.05
N SER A 11 -19.97 10.01 49.37
CA SER A 11 -20.15 11.34 49.92
C SER A 11 -18.92 12.24 49.77
N ALA A 12 -17.73 11.68 49.94
CA ALA A 12 -16.48 12.41 49.72
C ALA A 12 -16.26 12.81 48.25
N VAL A 13 -16.60 11.90 47.30
CA VAL A 13 -16.54 12.19 45.85
C VAL A 13 -17.58 13.25 45.47
N PHE A 14 -18.79 13.19 46.04
CA PHE A 14 -19.85 14.17 45.79
C PHE A 14 -19.55 15.53 46.40
N ALA A 15 -18.93 15.57 47.58
CA ALA A 15 -18.47 16.80 48.20
C ALA A 15 -17.38 17.52 47.36
N MET A 16 -16.54 16.79 46.67
CA MET A 16 -15.56 17.36 45.76
C MET A 16 -16.17 18.00 44.49
N ALA A 17 -17.28 17.45 43.99
CA ALA A 17 -17.93 17.98 42.79
C ALA A 17 -18.66 19.33 43.05
N THR A 18 -18.89 19.71 44.34
CA THR A 18 -19.59 20.94 44.73
C THR A 18 -18.69 22.08 45.24
N MET A 19 -17.41 21.79 45.47
CA MET A 19 -16.45 22.82 45.90
C MET A 19 -15.78 23.43 44.68
N GLY A 20 -16.08 24.69 44.40
CA GLY A 20 -15.45 25.42 43.31
C GLY A 20 -13.91 25.46 43.43
N ALA A 21 -13.27 25.53 42.28
CA ALA A 21 -11.84 25.62 42.00
C ALA A 21 -10.92 25.37 43.23
N PHE A 22 -10.48 24.11 43.39
CA PHE A 22 -9.55 23.76 44.49
C PHE A 22 -8.19 24.41 44.23
N ALA A 23 -7.90 25.45 45.01
CA ALA A 23 -6.52 25.94 45.15
C ALA A 23 -5.68 25.08 46.11
N ASN A 24 -6.31 24.13 46.81
CA ASN A 24 -5.66 23.28 47.80
C ASN A 24 -5.49 21.82 47.32
N PRO A 25 -4.38 21.18 47.70
CA PRO A 25 -4.14 19.77 47.40
C PRO A 25 -5.15 18.87 48.11
N VAL A 26 -5.53 17.77 47.46
CA VAL A 26 -6.44 16.76 47.99
C VAL A 26 -5.75 15.39 48.01
N ALA A 27 -5.79 14.72 49.16
CA ALA A 27 -5.19 13.40 49.36
C ALA A 27 -6.18 12.42 49.98
N PHE A 28 -6.32 11.24 49.38
CA PHE A 28 -7.10 10.10 49.90
C PHE A 28 -6.21 8.90 50.12
N GLY A 29 -6.08 8.45 51.35
CA GLY A 29 -5.26 7.31 51.73
C GLY A 29 -5.83 5.95 51.35
N SER A 30 -5.07 4.93 51.62
CA SER A 30 -5.46 3.53 51.53
C SER A 30 -6.16 3.09 52.83
N LEU A 31 -7.09 2.12 52.69
CA LEU A 31 -7.68 1.45 53.85
C LEU A 31 -6.80 0.31 54.39
N GLU A 32 -5.66 0.03 53.78
CA GLU A 32 -4.69 -0.95 54.24
C GLU A 32 -3.96 -0.41 55.50
N PRO A 33 -3.94 -1.17 56.61
CA PRO A 33 -3.38 -0.69 57.88
C PRO A 33 -1.88 -0.39 57.85
N SER A 34 -1.14 -0.92 56.91
CA SER A 34 0.31 -0.75 56.73
C SER A 34 0.70 0.28 55.68
N ALA A 35 -0.28 0.83 54.96
CA ALA A 35 -0.01 1.75 53.88
C ALA A 35 0.33 3.15 54.38
N VAL A 36 1.33 3.77 53.81
CA VAL A 36 1.62 5.21 54.04
C VAL A 36 0.55 6.02 53.26
N ASN A 37 -0.08 6.97 53.97
CA ASN A 37 -1.02 7.87 53.34
C ASN A 37 -0.35 8.75 52.28
N PRO A 38 -1.07 9.13 51.24
CA PRO A 38 -0.51 9.99 50.21
C PRO A 38 -0.13 11.38 50.79
N VAL A 39 0.95 11.92 50.25
CA VAL A 39 1.45 13.25 50.58
C VAL A 39 1.31 14.15 49.37
N VAL A 40 0.68 15.31 49.53
CA VAL A 40 0.53 16.30 48.47
C VAL A 40 1.03 17.64 48.95
N SER A 41 2.10 18.15 48.36
CA SER A 41 2.70 19.43 48.64
C SER A 41 2.39 20.50 47.58
N GLY A 42 1.97 20.08 46.38
CA GLY A 42 1.64 20.98 45.27
C GLY A 42 0.22 21.52 45.30
N TYR A 43 0.00 22.62 44.61
CA TYR A 43 -1.34 23.24 44.50
C TYR A 43 -2.16 22.53 43.40
N ASN A 44 -3.48 22.59 43.48
CA ASN A 44 -4.43 22.04 42.50
C ASN A 44 -4.17 20.54 42.17
N SER A 45 -3.68 19.79 43.14
CA SER A 45 -3.25 18.41 42.94
C SER A 45 -4.07 17.41 43.74
N ILE A 46 -4.30 16.25 43.20
CA ILE A 46 -5.11 15.17 43.79
C ILE A 46 -4.28 13.88 43.86
N ALA A 47 -4.13 13.34 45.08
CA ALA A 47 -3.54 12.03 45.30
C ALA A 47 -4.54 11.06 45.90
N VAL A 48 -4.72 9.91 45.29
CA VAL A 48 -5.56 8.82 45.81
C VAL A 48 -4.77 7.51 45.80
N GLY A 49 -4.60 6.90 46.96
CA GLY A 49 -3.93 5.61 47.11
C GLY A 49 -2.75 5.63 48.07
N ALA A 50 -2.15 4.47 48.28
CA ALA A 50 -1.07 4.28 49.23
C ALA A 50 0.31 4.63 48.68
N ASN A 51 1.23 5.06 49.51
CA ASN A 51 2.62 5.34 49.18
C ASN A 51 2.77 6.29 47.98
N THR A 52 1.86 7.25 47.84
CA THR A 52 1.85 8.21 46.73
C THR A 52 2.30 9.58 47.25
N SER A 53 3.21 10.23 46.54
CA SER A 53 3.68 11.57 46.84
C SER A 53 3.60 12.49 45.65
N ILE A 54 3.02 13.67 45.80
CA ILE A 54 2.97 14.72 44.80
C ILE A 54 3.64 15.98 45.37
N ASN A 55 4.63 16.46 44.66
CA ASN A 55 5.31 17.72 44.94
C ASN A 55 5.21 18.67 43.72
N GLY A 56 4.37 18.38 42.78
CA GLY A 56 4.06 19.21 41.61
C GLY A 56 2.68 19.85 41.70
N THR A 57 2.43 20.82 40.85
CA THR A 57 1.15 21.54 40.72
C THR A 57 0.29 20.96 39.62
N ASN A 58 -1.03 21.15 39.66
CA ASN A 58 -2.00 20.69 38.64
C ASN A 58 -1.90 19.19 38.34
N THR A 59 -1.52 18.37 39.32
CA THR A 59 -1.18 16.97 39.12
C THR A 59 -2.24 16.05 39.74
N ILE A 60 -2.65 15.03 39.00
CA ILE A 60 -3.58 14.00 39.47
C ILE A 60 -2.85 12.67 39.55
N VAL A 61 -2.85 12.05 40.72
CA VAL A 61 -2.31 10.68 40.89
C VAL A 61 -3.35 9.81 41.57
N VAL A 62 -3.73 8.75 40.90
CA VAL A 62 -4.62 7.70 41.42
C VAL A 62 -3.92 6.35 41.31
N GLY A 63 -3.62 5.76 42.45
CA GLY A 63 -2.92 4.50 42.52
C GLY A 63 -1.97 4.42 43.71
N ARG A 64 -0.94 3.58 43.60
CA ARG A 64 0.00 3.37 44.70
C ARG A 64 1.45 3.39 44.21
N ASP A 65 2.36 3.65 45.16
CA ASP A 65 3.80 3.58 44.91
C ASP A 65 4.23 4.52 43.77
N ASN A 66 3.69 5.75 43.71
CA ASN A 66 4.06 6.78 42.77
C ASN A 66 4.60 8.02 43.48
N THR A 67 5.69 8.57 43.01
CA THR A 67 6.25 9.85 43.43
C THR A 67 6.29 10.79 42.24
N VAL A 68 5.59 11.93 42.35
CA VAL A 68 5.53 12.90 41.24
C VAL A 68 6.04 14.25 41.72
N ASN A 69 7.11 14.72 41.14
CA ASN A 69 7.76 15.99 41.45
C ASN A 69 7.55 17.06 40.36
N GLY A 70 7.01 16.68 39.23
CA GLY A 70 6.72 17.57 38.09
C GLY A 70 5.28 18.08 38.10
N ASP A 71 5.03 19.13 37.32
CA ASP A 71 3.76 19.81 37.15
C ASP A 71 2.91 19.27 36.01
N ASP A 72 1.59 19.52 36.06
CA ASP A 72 0.64 19.22 34.98
C ASP A 72 0.59 17.73 34.61
N ASN A 73 0.74 16.82 35.57
CA ASN A 73 0.80 15.37 35.33
C ASN A 73 -0.54 14.67 35.64
N ILE A 74 -0.80 13.60 34.91
CA ILE A 74 -1.91 12.67 35.17
C ILE A 74 -1.35 11.26 35.30
N ILE A 75 -1.39 10.67 36.48
CA ILE A 75 -0.87 9.35 36.78
C ILE A 75 -1.98 8.45 37.31
N LEU A 76 -2.38 7.45 36.56
CA LEU A 76 -3.37 6.45 36.96
C LEU A 76 -2.74 5.07 36.96
N GLY A 77 -2.57 4.47 38.12
CA GLY A 77 -1.93 3.16 38.27
C GLY A 77 -0.89 3.15 39.37
N GLY A 78 0.06 2.20 39.32
CA GLY A 78 0.98 2.07 40.43
C GLY A 78 2.38 1.66 40.06
N GLY A 79 3.30 1.83 40.98
CA GLY A 79 4.68 1.40 40.81
C GLY A 79 5.47 2.12 39.71
N ASN A 80 4.97 3.31 39.26
CA ASN A 80 5.64 4.04 38.18
C ASN A 80 6.86 4.84 38.66
N GLY A 81 7.24 4.64 39.93
CA GLY A 81 8.45 5.21 40.51
C GLY A 81 8.37 6.72 40.67
N THR A 82 9.50 7.39 40.46
CA THR A 82 9.60 8.84 40.54
C THR A 82 9.48 9.49 39.18
N ILE A 83 8.47 10.32 39.00
CA ILE A 83 8.23 11.13 37.81
C ILE A 83 8.61 12.57 38.11
N THR A 84 9.64 13.07 37.46
CA THR A 84 10.14 14.44 37.63
C THR A 84 9.77 15.34 36.44
N ALA A 85 9.29 14.76 35.37
CA ALA A 85 8.86 15.46 34.19
C ALA A 85 7.53 16.19 34.37
N ASN A 86 7.30 17.22 33.57
CA ASN A 86 6.04 17.95 33.51
C ASN A 86 5.19 17.45 32.33
N GLN A 87 3.88 17.72 32.38
CA GLN A 87 2.95 17.45 31.27
C GLN A 87 2.96 15.97 30.85
N THR A 88 3.15 15.08 31.81
CA THR A 88 3.28 13.64 31.58
C THR A 88 1.98 12.93 31.97
N THR A 89 1.53 12.06 31.09
CA THR A 89 0.38 11.18 31.31
C THR A 89 0.84 9.73 31.44
N VAL A 90 0.57 9.07 32.55
CA VAL A 90 0.84 7.64 32.74
C VAL A 90 -0.44 6.93 33.17
N LEU A 91 -0.85 5.96 32.38
CA LEU A 91 -1.94 5.05 32.71
C LEU A 91 -1.37 3.62 32.75
N GLY A 92 -1.14 3.10 33.97
CA GLY A 92 -0.66 1.73 34.07
C GLY A 92 0.30 1.46 35.20
N TYR A 93 1.16 0.46 35.03
CA TYR A 93 1.96 -0.08 36.12
C TYR A 93 3.44 -0.22 35.72
N ASN A 94 4.32 0.13 36.68
CA ASN A 94 5.77 -0.08 36.56
C ASN A 94 6.37 0.55 35.29
N ASN A 95 5.91 1.75 34.92
CA ASN A 95 6.46 2.49 33.80
C ASN A 95 7.54 3.46 34.28
N TYR A 96 8.53 3.68 33.47
CA TYR A 96 9.55 4.69 33.67
C TYR A 96 9.31 5.88 32.73
N ALA A 97 9.03 7.05 33.32
CA ALA A 97 9.03 8.32 32.61
C ALA A 97 10.32 9.06 32.93
N GLY A 98 11.19 9.22 31.97
CA GLY A 98 12.44 9.97 32.11
C GLY A 98 12.18 11.44 32.43
N ASN A 99 13.24 12.19 32.72
CA ASN A 99 13.13 13.61 33.08
C ASN A 99 12.92 14.50 31.81
N HIS A 100 11.92 14.17 31.01
CA HIS A 100 11.55 14.88 29.79
C HIS A 100 10.06 15.15 29.78
N GLN A 101 9.66 16.32 29.28
CA GLN A 101 8.25 16.77 29.29
C GLN A 101 7.41 16.09 28.22
N GLU A 102 6.08 16.22 28.33
CA GLU A 102 5.10 15.86 27.31
C GLU A 102 5.08 14.35 26.98
N GLN A 103 5.40 13.52 27.95
CA GLN A 103 5.38 12.06 27.76
C GLN A 103 3.97 11.50 27.96
N THR A 104 3.63 10.48 27.17
CA THR A 104 2.38 9.73 27.33
C THR A 104 2.66 8.24 27.39
N ILE A 105 2.27 7.60 28.48
CA ILE A 105 2.45 6.16 28.69
C ILE A 105 1.10 5.51 29.00
N VAL A 106 0.75 4.50 28.24
CA VAL A 106 -0.42 3.65 28.49
C VAL A 106 0.02 2.20 28.49
N GLY A 107 -0.03 1.55 29.65
CA GLY A 107 0.35 0.15 29.79
C GLY A 107 1.34 -0.15 30.92
N ALA A 108 2.21 -1.12 30.74
CA ALA A 108 3.10 -1.54 31.82
C ALA A 108 4.54 -1.79 31.37
N ASN A 109 5.50 -1.56 32.30
CA ASN A 109 6.92 -1.81 32.09
C ASN A 109 7.50 -1.05 30.87
N ASN A 110 6.95 0.09 30.51
CA ASN A 110 7.46 0.92 29.42
C ASN A 110 8.54 1.87 29.95
N THR A 111 9.51 2.18 29.12
CA THR A 111 10.59 3.13 29.39
C THR A 111 10.55 4.24 28.36
N LEU A 112 10.23 5.47 28.80
CA LEU A 112 10.28 6.67 27.98
C LEU A 112 11.38 7.59 28.51
N ASP A 113 12.32 7.91 27.66
CA ASP A 113 13.48 8.76 28.01
C ASP A 113 13.71 9.80 26.90
N ALA A 114 12.63 10.45 26.49
CA ALA A 114 12.65 11.53 25.50
C ALA A 114 11.43 12.43 25.64
N GLN A 115 11.57 13.70 25.26
CA GLN A 115 10.47 14.68 25.20
C GLN A 115 9.46 14.26 24.12
N GLY A 116 8.18 14.53 24.37
CA GLY A 116 7.08 14.26 23.44
C GLY A 116 6.85 12.77 23.15
N ALA A 117 7.56 11.88 23.86
CA ALA A 117 7.52 10.46 23.64
C ALA A 117 6.16 9.84 24.01
N ILE A 118 5.67 8.93 23.18
CA ILE A 118 4.41 8.23 23.41
C ILE A 118 4.63 6.73 23.40
N SER A 119 4.13 6.01 24.40
CA SER A 119 4.10 4.57 24.45
C SER A 119 2.72 4.02 24.78
N VAL A 120 2.23 3.08 24.00
CA VAL A 120 1.03 2.29 24.27
C VAL A 120 1.38 0.81 24.20
N GLY A 121 1.20 0.11 25.32
CA GLY A 121 1.50 -1.32 25.39
C GLY A 121 2.40 -1.69 26.56
N THR A 122 3.26 -2.69 26.37
CA THR A 122 4.09 -3.21 27.45
C THR A 122 5.54 -3.39 27.02
N HIS A 123 6.48 -3.17 27.95
CA HIS A 123 7.93 -3.37 27.74
C HIS A 123 8.50 -2.55 26.56
N ASN A 124 7.86 -1.46 26.18
CA ASN A 124 8.34 -0.61 25.11
C ASN A 124 9.44 0.34 25.61
N VAL A 125 10.32 0.72 24.68
CA VAL A 125 11.43 1.64 24.94
C VAL A 125 11.37 2.79 23.91
N VAL A 126 11.19 4.03 24.40
CA VAL A 126 11.15 5.23 23.57
C VAL A 126 12.26 6.17 23.99
N ARG A 127 13.22 6.40 23.11
CA ARG A 127 14.35 7.32 23.33
C ARG A 127 14.45 8.41 22.25
N GLY A 128 13.71 8.27 21.16
CA GLY A 128 13.58 9.34 20.17
C GLY A 128 12.64 10.43 20.64
N MET A 129 13.04 11.70 20.49
CA MET A 129 12.15 12.84 20.74
C MET A 129 10.93 12.76 19.80
N ASP A 130 9.74 13.05 20.31
CA ASP A 130 8.48 12.99 19.57
C ASP A 130 8.19 11.63 18.91
N ALA A 131 8.86 10.57 19.40
CA ALA A 131 8.65 9.25 18.86
C ALA A 131 7.44 8.53 19.50
N VAL A 132 6.80 7.68 18.71
CA VAL A 132 5.61 6.92 19.11
C VAL A 132 5.87 5.44 19.04
N VAL A 133 5.51 4.72 20.09
CA VAL A 133 5.57 3.26 20.14
C VAL A 133 4.21 2.69 20.54
N ILE A 134 3.69 1.79 19.74
CA ILE A 134 2.45 1.05 20.02
C ILE A 134 2.74 -0.44 19.87
N GLY A 135 2.86 -1.18 20.99
CA GLY A 135 3.17 -2.59 20.89
C GLY A 135 3.57 -3.25 22.21
N ASN A 136 4.20 -4.39 22.11
CA ASN A 136 4.87 -5.08 23.19
C ASN A 136 6.34 -5.25 22.81
N ASN A 137 7.24 -4.92 23.72
CA ASN A 137 8.70 -5.01 23.49
C ASN A 137 9.14 -4.27 22.20
N ALA A 138 8.51 -3.17 21.88
CA ALA A 138 8.84 -2.35 20.72
C ALA A 138 9.73 -1.17 21.12
N SER A 139 10.49 -0.63 20.18
CA SER A 139 11.47 0.41 20.44
C SER A 139 11.52 1.49 19.36
N ALA A 140 11.55 2.75 19.77
CA ALA A 140 11.77 3.88 18.89
C ALA A 140 12.92 4.78 19.40
N PRO A 141 14.16 4.46 19.03
CA PRO A 141 15.33 5.28 19.37
C PRO A 141 15.47 6.53 18.49
N VAL A 142 14.83 6.58 17.36
CA VAL A 142 14.96 7.67 16.36
C VAL A 142 13.88 8.72 16.60
N GLN A 143 14.25 9.99 16.56
CA GLN A 143 13.32 11.10 16.73
C GLN A 143 12.23 11.12 15.65
N ASN A 144 11.04 11.61 15.99
CA ASN A 144 9.87 11.71 15.11
C ASN A 144 9.44 10.37 14.48
N SER A 145 9.97 9.25 14.94
CA SER A 145 9.72 7.95 14.35
C SER A 145 8.62 7.18 15.08
N VAL A 146 8.00 6.25 14.36
CA VAL A 146 6.86 5.49 14.87
C VAL A 146 7.13 3.99 14.76
N ALA A 147 7.05 3.25 15.87
CA ALA A 147 7.14 1.79 15.89
C ALA A 147 5.76 1.19 16.25
N ILE A 148 5.21 0.36 15.38
CA ILE A 148 3.89 -0.24 15.58
C ILE A 148 3.98 -1.76 15.54
N GLY A 149 3.51 -2.39 16.60
CA GLY A 149 3.42 -3.83 16.73
C GLY A 149 4.49 -4.42 17.65
N THR A 150 4.25 -5.65 18.10
CA THR A 150 5.18 -6.39 18.96
C THR A 150 6.56 -6.51 18.33
N ASN A 151 7.60 -6.23 19.10
CA ASN A 151 9.01 -6.27 18.69
C ASN A 151 9.36 -5.34 17.51
N SER A 152 8.52 -4.34 17.22
CA SER A 152 8.85 -3.36 16.18
C SER A 152 9.94 -2.42 16.65
N GLN A 153 10.85 -2.06 15.75
CA GLN A 153 11.95 -1.16 16.07
C GLN A 153 12.17 -0.17 14.93
N THR A 154 12.35 1.09 15.26
CA THR A 154 12.78 2.11 14.30
C THR A 154 14.30 2.13 14.16
N TYR A 155 14.76 2.48 13.00
CA TYR A 155 16.18 2.66 12.65
C TYR A 155 16.34 4.01 11.97
N ASP A 156 17.57 4.49 11.92
CA ASP A 156 17.85 5.72 11.20
C ASP A 156 17.34 5.67 9.78
N PRO A 157 16.68 6.74 9.32
CA PRO A 157 16.19 6.80 7.96
C PRO A 157 17.34 6.76 6.97
N VAL A 158 17.15 6.05 5.88
CA VAL A 158 18.12 5.94 4.80
C VAL A 158 17.51 6.54 3.54
N GLY A 159 18.14 7.59 3.03
CA GLY A 159 17.74 8.22 1.80
C GLY A 159 18.11 7.39 0.57
N PHE A 160 17.26 7.42 -0.43
CA PHE A 160 17.49 6.78 -1.72
C PHE A 160 16.88 7.62 -2.83
N GLY A 161 17.68 8.52 -3.38
CA GLY A 161 17.19 9.55 -4.32
C GLY A 161 17.18 9.14 -5.78
N GLN A 162 17.98 8.17 -6.18
CA GLN A 162 18.07 7.78 -7.60
C GLN A 162 18.57 6.36 -7.80
N MET A 163 18.26 5.79 -8.97
CA MET A 163 18.76 4.50 -9.42
C MET A 163 18.96 4.51 -10.94
N ASP A 164 20.04 3.91 -11.39
CA ASP A 164 20.25 3.67 -12.81
C ASP A 164 19.58 2.35 -13.23
N ILE A 165 18.68 2.46 -14.18
CA ILE A 165 18.02 1.30 -14.78
C ILE A 165 18.30 1.35 -16.27
N ASN A 166 19.00 0.35 -16.77
CA ASN A 166 19.31 0.20 -18.19
C ASN A 166 19.99 1.44 -18.81
N GLY A 167 20.90 2.08 -18.06
CA GLY A 167 21.66 3.25 -18.48
C GLY A 167 20.90 4.57 -18.37
N THR A 168 19.70 4.56 -17.83
CA THR A 168 18.92 5.79 -17.57
C THR A 168 18.80 6.00 -16.06
N THR A 169 19.20 7.18 -15.60
CA THR A 169 19.03 7.57 -14.20
C THR A 169 17.58 7.95 -13.92
N HIS A 170 16.99 7.26 -12.98
CA HIS A 170 15.65 7.55 -12.45
C HIS A 170 15.78 8.23 -11.10
N VAL A 171 15.17 9.39 -10.94
CA VAL A 171 15.15 10.16 -9.69
C VAL A 171 13.86 9.82 -8.93
N PHE A 172 13.99 9.59 -7.63
CA PHE A 172 12.88 9.26 -6.75
C PHE A 172 12.54 10.43 -5.84
N ALA A 173 11.25 10.61 -5.59
CA ALA A 173 10.76 11.57 -4.60
C ALA A 173 11.09 11.10 -3.18
N GLY A 174 11.22 12.04 -2.24
CA GLY A 174 11.45 11.71 -0.83
C GLY A 174 12.88 11.24 -0.52
N GLU A 175 13.87 11.74 -1.26
CA GLU A 175 15.29 11.36 -1.10
C GLU A 175 15.80 11.46 0.34
N ASN A 176 15.35 12.45 1.10
CA ASN A 176 15.86 12.76 2.43
C ASN A 176 14.77 12.54 3.51
N PRO A 177 14.50 11.32 3.93
CA PRO A 177 13.54 11.06 4.98
C PRO A 177 14.07 11.52 6.34
N ASN A 178 13.24 12.19 7.13
CA ASN A 178 13.60 12.71 8.46
C ASN A 178 13.32 11.72 9.59
N SER A 179 12.49 10.72 9.34
CA SER A 179 12.04 9.75 10.34
C SER A 179 11.56 8.47 9.67
N THR A 180 11.25 7.47 10.46
CA THR A 180 10.76 6.17 9.95
C THR A 180 9.48 5.74 10.64
N VAL A 181 8.61 5.05 9.91
CA VAL A 181 7.52 4.26 10.49
C VAL A 181 7.88 2.78 10.32
N SER A 182 8.01 2.07 11.43
CA SER A 182 8.40 0.67 11.43
C SER A 182 7.27 -0.23 11.92
N PHE A 183 6.94 -1.22 11.14
CA PHE A 183 6.00 -2.29 11.49
C PHE A 183 6.71 -3.61 11.86
N GLY A 184 8.02 -3.58 12.06
CA GLY A 184 8.81 -4.76 12.34
C GLY A 184 10.19 -4.46 12.87
N SER A 185 11.08 -5.43 12.82
CA SER A 185 12.48 -5.28 13.20
C SER A 185 13.39 -6.06 12.27
N LYS A 186 14.63 -5.60 12.14
CA LYS A 186 15.70 -6.34 11.50
C LYS A 186 16.25 -7.38 12.48
N LYS A 187 16.76 -8.48 11.97
CA LYS A 187 17.53 -9.42 12.77
C LYS A 187 18.74 -8.69 13.39
N SER A 188 18.87 -8.78 14.70
CA SER A 188 20.02 -8.23 15.39
C SER A 188 21.14 -9.29 15.45
N ASP A 189 22.31 -8.94 14.94
CA ASP A 189 23.49 -9.80 15.06
C ASP A 189 23.97 -9.93 16.53
N THR A 190 23.56 -8.98 17.38
CA THR A 190 23.94 -8.94 18.80
C THR A 190 23.00 -9.79 19.68
N TYR A 191 21.76 -9.99 19.25
CA TYR A 191 20.74 -10.75 19.99
C TYR A 191 20.20 -11.87 19.10
N SER A 192 20.85 -13.04 19.14
CA SER A 192 20.60 -14.19 18.26
C SER A 192 19.18 -14.79 18.34
N HIS A 193 18.35 -14.36 19.26
CA HIS A 193 16.97 -14.82 19.46
C HIS A 193 15.91 -13.81 18.98
N LEU A 194 16.33 -12.68 18.42
CA LEU A 194 15.40 -11.76 17.77
C LEU A 194 15.33 -12.09 16.27
N ASP A 195 14.30 -12.80 15.90
CA ASP A 195 13.96 -13.04 14.50
C ASP A 195 13.56 -11.74 13.81
N ASN A 196 13.69 -11.70 12.49
CA ASN A 196 13.09 -10.63 11.69
C ASN A 196 11.59 -10.63 11.90
N TYR A 197 11.03 -9.53 12.39
CA TYR A 197 9.60 -9.32 12.44
C TYR A 197 9.16 -8.52 11.22
N ASN A 198 8.78 -9.22 10.17
CA ASN A 198 8.26 -8.60 8.95
C ASN A 198 6.74 -8.64 8.97
N ARG A 199 6.10 -7.54 8.60
CA ARG A 199 4.64 -7.45 8.51
C ARG A 199 4.21 -6.95 7.14
N GLN A 200 3.11 -7.47 6.67
CA GLN A 200 2.44 -6.95 5.49
C GLN A 200 1.59 -5.74 5.89
N LEU A 201 1.66 -4.69 5.10
CA LEU A 201 0.72 -3.59 5.18
C LEU A 201 -0.45 -3.91 4.24
N GLN A 202 -1.59 -4.30 4.82
CA GLN A 202 -2.79 -4.69 4.08
C GLN A 202 -3.78 -3.54 3.97
N ASN A 203 -4.70 -3.64 3.01
CA ASN A 203 -5.77 -2.65 2.77
C ASN A 203 -5.24 -1.26 2.41
N VAL A 204 -4.06 -1.20 1.82
CA VAL A 204 -3.49 0.05 1.29
C VAL A 204 -4.18 0.36 -0.04
N SER A 205 -4.76 1.54 -0.13
CA SER A 205 -5.28 2.06 -1.39
C SER A 205 -4.15 2.26 -2.40
N ALA A 206 -4.51 2.27 -3.68
CA ALA A 206 -3.55 2.59 -4.72
C ALA A 206 -3.04 4.03 -4.54
N GLY A 207 -1.73 4.17 -4.54
CA GLY A 207 -1.06 5.46 -4.51
C GLY A 207 -1.12 6.16 -5.88
N ARG A 208 -0.88 7.46 -5.90
CA ARG A 208 -0.72 8.20 -7.14
C ARG A 208 0.56 7.76 -7.84
N ILE A 209 0.49 7.57 -9.14
CA ILE A 209 1.66 7.22 -9.96
C ILE A 209 2.10 8.46 -10.73
N GLU A 210 2.87 9.29 -10.06
CA GLU A 210 3.42 10.55 -10.54
C GLU A 210 4.88 10.68 -10.12
N THR A 211 5.64 11.54 -10.79
CA THR A 211 7.08 11.67 -10.57
C THR A 211 7.45 12.22 -9.19
N ASP A 212 6.55 12.96 -8.56
CA ASP A 212 6.71 13.57 -7.24
C ASP A 212 5.87 12.90 -6.15
N SER A 213 5.24 11.76 -6.45
CA SER A 213 4.40 11.05 -5.50
C SER A 213 5.23 10.44 -4.36
N LEU A 214 4.73 10.62 -3.16
CA LEU A 214 5.22 9.98 -1.93
C LEU A 214 4.25 8.90 -1.42
N ASP A 215 3.22 8.57 -2.19
CA ASP A 215 2.24 7.56 -1.81
C ASP A 215 2.83 6.14 -1.93
N ALA A 216 2.40 5.25 -1.06
CA ALA A 216 2.77 3.84 -1.16
C ALA A 216 2.11 3.20 -2.38
N VAL A 217 2.86 2.38 -3.09
CA VAL A 217 2.36 1.55 -4.18
C VAL A 217 1.83 0.23 -3.62
N ASN A 218 0.60 -0.14 -3.93
CA ASN A 218 0.08 -1.45 -3.54
C ASN A 218 0.36 -2.53 -4.59
N GLY A 219 0.14 -3.79 -4.20
CA GLY A 219 0.45 -4.94 -5.05
C GLY A 219 -0.31 -4.95 -6.38
N SER A 220 -1.51 -4.37 -6.44
CA SER A 220 -2.28 -4.33 -7.70
C SER A 220 -1.68 -3.39 -8.74
N GLN A 221 -1.10 -2.29 -8.31
CA GLN A 221 -0.39 -1.36 -9.19
C GLN A 221 0.90 -1.99 -9.74
N LEU A 222 1.66 -2.67 -8.88
CA LEU A 222 2.84 -3.42 -9.31
C LEU A 222 2.46 -4.58 -10.23
N TYR A 223 1.37 -5.30 -9.94
CA TYR A 223 0.86 -6.36 -10.81
C TYR A 223 0.53 -5.83 -12.21
N ALA A 224 -0.13 -4.69 -12.31
CA ALA A 224 -0.45 -4.08 -13.60
C ALA A 224 0.82 -3.75 -14.41
N ALA A 225 1.86 -3.23 -13.74
CA ALA A 225 3.15 -2.96 -14.38
C ALA A 225 3.85 -4.25 -14.84
N ILE A 226 3.83 -5.30 -14.02
CA ILE A 226 4.41 -6.62 -14.35
C ILE A 226 3.65 -7.25 -15.51
N ASP A 227 2.34 -7.16 -15.56
CA ASP A 227 1.51 -7.70 -16.63
C ASP A 227 1.84 -7.05 -17.97
N GLU A 228 2.01 -5.73 -18.00
CA GLU A 228 2.44 -5.01 -19.20
C GLU A 228 3.89 -5.36 -19.60
N ILE A 229 4.80 -5.54 -18.63
CA ILE A 229 6.17 -6.00 -18.91
C ILE A 229 6.15 -7.39 -19.55
N ASN A 230 5.36 -8.33 -19.04
CA ASN A 230 5.21 -9.68 -19.61
C ASN A 230 4.60 -9.64 -21.01
N THR A 231 3.61 -8.78 -21.20
CA THR A 231 3.00 -8.53 -22.51
C THR A 231 4.03 -8.00 -23.50
N ASN A 232 4.83 -7.04 -23.09
CA ASN A 232 5.92 -6.50 -23.92
C ASN A 232 7.00 -7.54 -24.19
N GLY A 233 7.35 -8.39 -23.22
CA GLY A 233 8.25 -9.54 -23.41
C GLY A 233 7.74 -10.49 -24.50
N THR A 234 6.45 -10.80 -24.45
CA THR A 234 5.80 -11.63 -25.50
C THR A 234 5.83 -10.95 -26.86
N ARG A 235 5.57 -9.65 -26.92
CA ARG A 235 5.65 -8.86 -28.17
C ARG A 235 7.07 -8.84 -28.73
N ILE A 236 8.08 -8.66 -27.89
CA ILE A 236 9.50 -8.68 -28.27
C ILE A 236 9.88 -10.05 -28.83
N THR A 237 9.48 -11.13 -28.15
CA THR A 237 9.74 -12.50 -28.64
C THR A 237 9.12 -12.75 -30.02
N ARG A 238 7.87 -12.31 -30.19
CA ARG A 238 7.19 -12.41 -31.49
C ARG A 238 7.90 -11.59 -32.57
N LEU A 239 8.31 -10.35 -32.23
CA LEU A 239 9.04 -9.48 -33.15
C LEU A 239 10.39 -10.11 -33.55
N SER A 240 11.11 -10.68 -32.57
CA SER A 240 12.37 -11.40 -32.82
C SER A 240 12.16 -12.58 -33.80
N ASN A 241 11.09 -13.36 -33.62
CA ASN A 241 10.74 -14.46 -34.53
C ASN A 241 10.38 -13.95 -35.93
N GLN A 242 9.71 -12.80 -36.02
CA GLN A 242 9.43 -12.17 -37.33
C GLN A 242 10.69 -11.67 -38.00
N VAL A 243 11.62 -11.07 -37.24
CA VAL A 243 12.94 -10.65 -37.77
C VAL A 243 13.72 -11.86 -38.29
N ASN A 244 13.81 -12.94 -37.52
CA ASN A 244 14.47 -14.16 -37.94
C ASN A 244 13.84 -14.75 -39.23
N THR A 245 12.52 -14.66 -39.34
CA THR A 245 11.81 -15.09 -40.55
C THR A 245 12.14 -14.19 -41.75
N ILE A 246 12.23 -12.90 -41.54
CA ILE A 246 12.63 -11.91 -42.56
C ILE A 246 14.07 -12.18 -42.98
N ASP A 247 14.98 -12.38 -42.02
CA ASP A 247 16.39 -12.68 -42.30
C ASP A 247 16.54 -13.97 -43.16
N GLY A 248 15.77 -15.00 -42.80
CA GLY A 248 15.70 -16.22 -43.62
C GLY A 248 15.23 -15.96 -45.07
N ARG A 249 14.20 -15.10 -45.20
CA ARG A 249 13.70 -14.71 -46.55
C ARG A 249 14.70 -13.85 -47.30
N VAL A 250 15.38 -12.93 -46.60
CA VAL A 250 16.45 -12.14 -47.19
C VAL A 250 17.61 -13.01 -47.66
N ALA A 251 18.00 -13.99 -46.86
CA ALA A 251 19.04 -14.95 -47.25
C ALA A 251 18.63 -15.77 -48.50
N THR A 252 17.39 -16.25 -48.54
CA THR A 252 16.83 -16.96 -49.70
C THR A 252 16.82 -16.07 -50.94
N ASN A 253 16.26 -14.86 -50.82
CA ASN A 253 16.23 -13.91 -51.94
C ASN A 253 17.64 -13.55 -52.43
N THR A 254 18.60 -13.45 -51.49
CA THR A 254 20.01 -13.20 -51.87
C THR A 254 20.60 -14.38 -52.66
N ALA A 255 20.29 -15.59 -52.25
CA ALA A 255 20.72 -16.79 -53.00
C ALA A 255 20.07 -16.85 -54.39
N ASP A 256 18.78 -16.55 -54.49
CA ASP A 256 18.04 -16.50 -55.73
C ASP A 256 18.58 -15.44 -56.71
N ILE A 257 18.90 -14.23 -56.17
CA ILE A 257 19.55 -13.16 -56.93
C ILE A 257 20.90 -13.61 -57.45
N ARG A 258 21.71 -14.31 -56.63
CA ARG A 258 23.01 -14.84 -57.06
C ARG A 258 22.86 -15.92 -58.13
N ALA A 259 21.91 -16.81 -57.95
CA ALA A 259 21.60 -17.83 -58.93
C ALA A 259 21.15 -17.21 -60.27
N ASN A 260 20.25 -16.22 -60.19
CA ASN A 260 19.82 -15.48 -61.37
C ASN A 260 20.95 -14.70 -62.03
N THR A 261 21.86 -14.11 -61.21
CA THR A 261 23.05 -13.44 -61.74
C THR A 261 23.98 -14.41 -62.45
N ALA A 262 24.18 -15.63 -61.91
CA ALA A 262 24.97 -16.67 -62.57
C ALA A 262 24.34 -17.12 -63.90
N LEU A 263 23.01 -17.31 -63.88
CA LEU A 263 22.26 -17.61 -65.11
C LEU A 263 22.31 -16.49 -66.17
N ILE A 264 22.24 -15.24 -65.70
CA ILE A 264 22.38 -14.05 -66.55
C ILE A 264 23.79 -14.05 -67.19
N ASN A 265 24.84 -14.37 -66.42
CA ASN A 265 26.19 -14.41 -66.88
C ASN A 265 26.40 -15.58 -67.90
N GLU A 266 25.82 -16.73 -67.60
CA GLU A 266 25.81 -17.88 -68.52
C GLU A 266 25.05 -17.58 -69.82
N ASN A 267 23.87 -16.92 -69.64
CA ASN A 267 23.12 -16.45 -70.82
C ASN A 267 23.87 -15.37 -71.58
N HIS A 268 24.62 -14.47 -70.88
CA HIS A 268 25.46 -13.48 -71.57
C HIS A 268 26.60 -14.11 -72.37
N GLN A 269 27.27 -15.15 -71.82
CA GLN A 269 28.26 -15.94 -72.56
C GLN A 269 27.64 -16.67 -73.78
N THR A 270 26.44 -17.21 -73.53
CA THR A 270 25.67 -17.87 -74.60
C THR A 270 25.29 -16.85 -75.67
N ILE A 271 24.82 -15.68 -75.30
CA ILE A 271 24.48 -14.58 -76.21
C ILE A 271 25.75 -14.07 -76.95
N THR A 272 26.90 -14.02 -76.26
CA THR A 272 28.18 -13.61 -76.87
C THR A 272 28.65 -14.68 -77.91
N ASN A 273 28.51 -15.95 -77.58
CA ASN A 273 28.79 -17.05 -78.47
C ASN A 273 27.82 -17.08 -79.69
N ILE A 274 26.55 -16.83 -79.42
CA ILE A 274 25.52 -16.67 -80.45
C ILE A 274 25.81 -15.40 -81.26
N GLY A 275 26.22 -14.30 -80.68
CA GLY A 275 26.64 -13.06 -81.37
C GLY A 275 27.82 -13.29 -82.36
N SER A 276 28.73 -14.20 -81.99
CA SER A 276 29.81 -14.64 -82.86
C SER A 276 29.28 -15.47 -84.00
N GLN A 277 28.23 -16.22 -83.80
CA GLN A 277 27.53 -17.01 -84.87
C GLN A 277 26.53 -16.16 -85.66
N VAL A 278 26.01 -15.04 -85.03
CA VAL A 278 25.03 -14.12 -85.65
C VAL A 278 25.69 -13.19 -86.70
N ASN A 279 26.96 -12.99 -86.66
CA ASN A 279 27.65 -12.36 -87.82
C ASN A 279 27.42 -13.14 -89.09
N THR A 280 26.87 -14.34 -88.97
CA THR A 280 26.52 -15.19 -90.15
C THR A 280 25.01 -15.23 -90.47
N LEU A 281 24.19 -14.68 -89.56
CA LEU A 281 22.72 -14.82 -89.68
C LEU A 281 22.03 -13.45 -89.39
N ARG A 282 21.99 -12.61 -90.38
CA ARG A 282 21.29 -11.29 -90.36
C ARG A 282 19.77 -11.37 -90.08
N ASP A 283 19.22 -12.57 -90.24
CA ASP A 283 17.79 -12.78 -90.09
C ASP A 283 17.31 -12.99 -88.63
N VAL A 284 18.21 -13.25 -87.70
CA VAL A 284 17.87 -13.46 -86.29
C VAL A 284 17.66 -12.10 -85.54
N GLN A 285 18.18 -11.02 -86.12
CA GLN A 285 18.07 -9.70 -85.47
C GLN A 285 16.64 -9.12 -85.34
N ASN A 286 15.71 -9.56 -86.21
CA ASN A 286 14.31 -9.15 -86.14
C ASN A 286 13.53 -9.91 -85.07
N ASN A 287 13.98 -11.08 -84.62
CA ASN A 287 13.32 -11.83 -83.54
C ASN A 287 13.69 -11.28 -82.16
N HIS A 288 14.92 -10.74 -81.97
CA HIS A 288 15.33 -10.20 -80.67
C HIS A 288 14.58 -8.92 -80.26
N THR A 289 14.11 -8.13 -81.22
CA THR A 289 13.33 -6.91 -80.94
C THR A 289 11.98 -7.24 -80.32
N GLY A 290 11.39 -8.38 -80.68
CA GLY A 290 10.15 -8.89 -80.07
C GLY A 290 10.34 -9.35 -78.62
N ASP A 291 11.45 -10.07 -78.34
CA ASP A 291 11.72 -10.59 -76.99
C ASP A 291 12.07 -9.50 -75.98
N ILE A 292 12.81 -8.46 -76.42
CA ILE A 292 13.09 -7.31 -75.57
C ILE A 292 11.81 -6.52 -75.20
N SER A 293 10.86 -6.46 -76.16
CA SER A 293 9.56 -5.82 -75.90
C SER A 293 8.72 -6.61 -74.90
N ALA A 294 8.78 -7.96 -74.94
CA ALA A 294 8.09 -8.80 -73.95
C ALA A 294 8.68 -8.68 -72.56
N LEU A 295 10.03 -8.58 -72.45
CA LEU A 295 10.72 -8.37 -71.18
C LEU A 295 10.38 -7.02 -70.56
N LYS A 296 10.26 -5.94 -71.34
CA LYS A 296 9.81 -4.65 -70.88
C LYS A 296 8.39 -4.69 -70.30
N GLN A 297 7.50 -5.44 -70.94
CA GLN A 297 6.12 -5.60 -70.45
C GLN A 297 6.05 -6.41 -69.15
N VAL A 298 6.94 -7.42 -68.98
CA VAL A 298 7.09 -8.17 -67.74
C VAL A 298 7.64 -7.31 -66.61
N SER A 299 8.65 -6.45 -66.91
CA SER A 299 9.21 -5.51 -65.94
C SER A 299 8.15 -4.54 -65.41
N THR A 300 7.33 -3.96 -66.30
CA THR A 300 6.22 -3.06 -65.91
C THR A 300 5.18 -3.78 -65.06
N ASN A 301 4.90 -5.05 -65.36
CA ASN A 301 4.01 -5.87 -64.53
C ASN A 301 4.56 -6.16 -63.12
N HIS A 302 5.89 -6.37 -63.01
CA HIS A 302 6.52 -6.56 -61.72
C HIS A 302 6.49 -5.28 -60.89
N GLU A 303 6.76 -4.14 -61.48
CA GLU A 303 6.68 -2.82 -60.82
C GLU A 303 5.27 -2.52 -60.30
N ASN A 304 4.24 -2.83 -61.13
CA ASN A 304 2.85 -2.70 -60.68
C ASN A 304 2.48 -3.65 -59.52
N ARG A 305 3.03 -4.87 -59.52
CA ARG A 305 2.84 -5.84 -58.43
C ARG A 305 3.55 -5.41 -57.15
N ILE A 306 4.76 -4.85 -57.23
CA ILE A 306 5.49 -4.31 -56.08
C ILE A 306 4.71 -3.14 -55.46
N THR A 307 4.29 -2.19 -56.30
CA THR A 307 3.47 -1.05 -55.85
C THR A 307 2.17 -1.50 -55.18
N THR A 308 1.53 -2.54 -55.70
CA THR A 308 0.33 -3.11 -55.08
C THR A 308 0.63 -3.72 -53.71
N LEU A 309 1.73 -4.46 -53.57
CA LEU A 309 2.15 -5.06 -52.29
C LEU A 309 2.54 -3.98 -51.24
N GLU A 310 3.21 -2.92 -51.67
CA GLU A 310 3.55 -1.80 -50.81
C GLU A 310 2.29 -1.09 -50.26
N ASN A 311 1.33 -0.83 -51.13
CA ASN A 311 0.04 -0.24 -50.73
C ASN A 311 -0.76 -1.15 -49.78
N GLN A 312 -0.79 -2.46 -50.06
CA GLN A 312 -1.41 -3.44 -49.16
C GLN A 312 -0.72 -3.50 -47.79
N SER A 313 0.60 -3.46 -47.80
CA SER A 313 1.40 -3.44 -46.58
C SER A 313 1.09 -2.19 -45.69
N GLN A 314 1.07 -1.02 -46.33
CA GLN A 314 0.69 0.24 -45.61
C GLN A 314 -0.72 0.18 -45.06
N GLN A 315 -1.66 -0.41 -45.80
CA GLN A 315 -3.04 -0.56 -45.33
C GLN A 315 -3.12 -1.50 -44.12
N VAL A 316 -2.40 -2.63 -44.18
CA VAL A 316 -2.33 -3.61 -43.06
C VAL A 316 -1.72 -2.96 -41.79
N PHE A 317 -0.63 -2.19 -41.95
CA PHE A 317 -0.04 -1.48 -40.80
C PHE A 317 -1.00 -0.45 -40.24
N GLY A 318 -1.70 0.32 -41.08
CA GLY A 318 -2.72 1.25 -40.63
C GLY A 318 -3.89 0.58 -39.90
N ASP A 319 -4.31 -0.60 -40.37
CA ASP A 319 -5.37 -1.38 -39.73
C ASP A 319 -4.92 -1.95 -38.38
N ILE A 320 -3.64 -2.37 -38.30
CA ILE A 320 -3.03 -2.85 -37.03
C ILE A 320 -2.99 -1.70 -36.01
N ASP A 321 -2.49 -0.53 -36.40
CA ASP A 321 -2.43 0.64 -35.52
C ASP A 321 -3.84 1.06 -35.02
N ASN A 322 -4.81 1.04 -35.91
CA ASN A 322 -6.20 1.31 -35.55
C ASN A 322 -6.74 0.28 -34.54
N LYS A 323 -6.45 -1.01 -34.74
CA LYS A 323 -6.86 -2.06 -33.80
C LYS A 323 -6.16 -1.95 -32.45
N ILE A 324 -4.85 -1.63 -32.44
CA ILE A 324 -4.11 -1.38 -31.21
C ILE A 324 -4.73 -0.24 -30.42
N ASN A 325 -4.99 0.89 -31.08
CA ASN A 325 -5.62 2.05 -30.47
C ASN A 325 -7.04 1.76 -29.93
N GLN A 326 -7.82 0.95 -30.66
CA GLN A 326 -9.15 0.52 -30.21
C GLN A 326 -9.04 -0.41 -29.00
N LEU A 327 -8.08 -1.34 -29.00
CA LEU A 327 -7.86 -2.25 -27.88
C LEU A 327 -7.42 -1.50 -26.63
N GLU A 328 -6.48 -0.56 -26.78
CA GLU A 328 -6.04 0.29 -25.66
C GLU A 328 -7.20 1.10 -25.06
N ARG A 329 -7.98 1.77 -25.90
CA ARG A 329 -9.18 2.50 -25.45
C ARG A 329 -10.18 1.59 -24.74
N GLY A 330 -10.47 0.44 -25.37
CA GLY A 330 -11.36 -0.57 -24.80
C GLY A 330 -10.90 -1.05 -23.42
N THR A 331 -9.61 -1.34 -23.29
CA THR A 331 -8.99 -1.75 -22.03
C THR A 331 -9.06 -0.65 -20.97
N ASN A 332 -8.73 0.59 -21.34
CA ASN A 332 -8.79 1.73 -20.42
C ASN A 332 -10.23 1.96 -19.91
N HIS A 333 -11.22 1.87 -20.81
CA HIS A 333 -12.62 1.99 -20.42
C HIS A 333 -13.09 0.83 -19.53
N ALA A 334 -12.64 -0.40 -19.81
CA ALA A 334 -12.96 -1.55 -18.98
C ALA A 334 -12.39 -1.40 -17.57
N ILE A 335 -11.12 -1.01 -17.44
CA ILE A 335 -10.47 -0.79 -16.15
C ILE A 335 -11.16 0.34 -15.37
N ALA A 336 -11.48 1.47 -16.01
CA ALA A 336 -12.21 2.56 -15.38
C ALA A 336 -13.57 2.09 -14.85
N SER A 337 -14.27 1.25 -15.61
CA SER A 337 -15.58 0.70 -15.23
C SER A 337 -15.49 -0.27 -14.05
N VAL A 338 -14.47 -1.12 -14.03
CA VAL A 338 -14.21 -2.03 -12.89
C VAL A 338 -13.81 -1.23 -11.65
N SER A 339 -13.00 -0.19 -11.81
CA SER A 339 -12.61 0.70 -10.71
C SER A 339 -13.82 1.43 -10.12
N ALA A 340 -14.73 1.90 -10.96
CA ALA A 340 -15.98 2.53 -10.51
C ALA A 340 -16.86 1.56 -9.71
N LEU A 341 -16.96 0.31 -10.15
CA LEU A 341 -17.68 -0.76 -9.43
C LEU A 341 -17.02 -1.13 -8.11
N GLY A 342 -15.68 -1.12 -8.06
CA GLY A 342 -14.90 -1.38 -6.84
C GLY A 342 -15.05 -0.28 -5.78
N ALA A 343 -15.46 0.92 -6.19
CA ALA A 343 -15.72 2.05 -5.28
C ALA A 343 -17.11 1.99 -4.61
N LEU A 344 -17.97 1.07 -5.03
CA LEU A 344 -19.30 0.91 -4.44
C LEU A 344 -19.19 0.28 -3.06
N HIS A 345 -19.79 0.91 -2.10
CA HIS A 345 -19.67 0.50 -0.71
C HIS A 345 -21.03 0.28 -0.07
N TRP A 346 -21.11 -0.70 0.77
CA TRP A 346 -22.30 -0.97 1.58
C TRP A 346 -22.16 -0.37 2.97
N ASN A 347 -23.17 0.34 3.40
CA ASN A 347 -23.16 1.05 4.70
C ASN A 347 -23.52 0.18 5.91
N GLY A 348 -23.60 -1.13 5.73
CA GLY A 348 -23.97 -2.05 6.80
C GLY A 348 -25.47 -2.32 6.85
N PHE A 349 -25.89 -3.26 7.71
CA PHE A 349 -27.29 -3.61 7.89
C PHE A 349 -27.97 -2.62 8.83
N ASP A 350 -29.11 -2.11 8.37
CA ASP A 350 -30.05 -1.33 9.17
C ASP A 350 -31.43 -2.01 9.10
N ALA A 351 -31.99 -2.32 10.25
CA ALA A 351 -33.29 -3.00 10.33
C ALA A 351 -34.44 -2.18 9.75
N HIS A 352 -34.32 -0.85 9.72
CA HIS A 352 -35.32 0.08 9.22
C HIS A 352 -35.10 0.42 7.74
N ASN A 353 -33.84 0.37 7.27
CA ASN A 353 -33.46 0.74 5.92
C ASN A 353 -32.69 -0.42 5.25
N LYS A 354 -33.44 -1.42 4.79
CA LYS A 354 -32.88 -2.65 4.21
C LYS A 354 -32.25 -2.47 2.83
N PHE A 355 -32.48 -1.31 2.22
CA PHE A 355 -32.00 -1.01 0.88
C PHE A 355 -31.07 0.20 0.91
N SER A 356 -29.90 0.06 0.31
CA SER A 356 -28.98 1.17 0.14
C SER A 356 -28.49 1.28 -1.29
N LEU A 357 -28.27 2.50 -1.72
CA LEU A 357 -27.67 2.81 -3.00
C LEU A 357 -26.27 3.38 -2.78
N SER A 358 -25.38 2.98 -3.62
CA SER A 358 -24.02 3.50 -3.64
C SER A 358 -23.67 3.96 -5.06
N ALA A 359 -22.96 5.06 -5.16
CA ALA A 359 -22.40 5.53 -6.41
C ALA A 359 -20.88 5.53 -6.32
N GLY A 360 -20.24 5.09 -7.36
CA GLY A 360 -18.78 5.05 -7.48
C GLY A 360 -18.31 5.75 -8.75
N PHE A 361 -17.11 6.25 -8.71
CA PHE A 361 -16.44 6.81 -9.87
C PHE A 361 -15.07 6.13 -10.02
N GLY A 362 -14.74 5.78 -11.24
CA GLY A 362 -13.46 5.22 -11.61
C GLY A 362 -12.82 5.99 -12.76
N HIS A 363 -11.58 6.30 -12.60
CA HIS A 363 -10.75 6.92 -13.64
C HIS A 363 -9.53 6.06 -13.90
N TYR A 364 -9.20 5.84 -15.16
CA TYR A 364 -7.97 5.18 -15.56
C TYR A 364 -7.45 5.76 -16.87
N LYS A 365 -6.26 6.34 -16.84
CA LYS A 365 -5.67 7.08 -17.96
C LYS A 365 -6.66 8.14 -18.49
N ASN A 366 -7.12 7.98 -19.73
CA ASN A 366 -8.07 8.88 -20.39
C ASN A 366 -9.52 8.41 -20.35
N ALA A 367 -9.82 7.39 -19.59
CA ALA A 367 -11.16 6.81 -19.48
C ALA A 367 -11.77 7.08 -18.11
N ASN A 368 -13.05 7.43 -18.12
CA ASN A 368 -13.86 7.63 -16.94
C ASN A 368 -15.05 6.70 -16.96
N ALA A 369 -15.46 6.26 -15.82
CA ALA A 369 -16.72 5.56 -15.64
C ALA A 369 -17.35 5.92 -14.30
N GLY A 370 -18.65 5.99 -14.27
CA GLY A 370 -19.44 5.98 -13.05
C GLY A 370 -20.00 4.58 -12.81
N ALA A 371 -20.34 4.28 -11.59
CA ALA A 371 -21.10 3.09 -11.27
C ALA A 371 -22.19 3.41 -10.25
N LEU A 372 -23.30 2.74 -10.39
CA LEU A 372 -24.34 2.71 -9.37
C LEU A 372 -24.51 1.27 -8.89
N GLY A 373 -24.62 1.11 -7.61
CA GLY A 373 -24.89 -0.17 -6.98
C GLY A 373 -26.04 -0.09 -6.00
N ALA A 374 -26.81 -1.13 -6.01
CA ALA A 374 -27.89 -1.34 -5.08
C ALA A 374 -27.56 -2.53 -4.17
N PHE A 375 -27.74 -2.33 -2.90
CA PHE A 375 -27.56 -3.34 -1.88
C PHE A 375 -28.91 -3.56 -1.19
N TYR A 376 -29.28 -4.78 -1.05
CA TYR A 376 -30.49 -5.16 -0.33
C TYR A 376 -30.14 -6.20 0.73
N ALA A 377 -30.29 -5.84 1.97
CA ALA A 377 -30.08 -6.73 3.10
C ALA A 377 -31.41 -7.00 3.80
N PRO A 378 -32.09 -8.12 3.48
CA PRO A 378 -33.35 -8.48 4.15
C PRO A 378 -33.17 -8.68 5.64
N ASN A 379 -32.00 -9.11 6.07
CA ASN A 379 -31.58 -9.28 7.45
C ASN A 379 -30.06 -9.11 7.57
N GLU A 380 -29.52 -9.12 8.78
CA GLU A 380 -28.09 -8.93 9.05
C GLU A 380 -27.17 -10.04 8.49
N ASN A 381 -27.74 -11.18 8.07
CA ASN A 381 -26.99 -12.36 7.62
C ASN A 381 -26.96 -12.51 6.10
N VAL A 382 -27.77 -11.77 5.39
CA VAL A 382 -27.88 -11.90 3.93
C VAL A 382 -27.88 -10.51 3.30
N MET A 383 -27.02 -10.32 2.32
CA MET A 383 -27.00 -9.12 1.51
C MET A 383 -26.87 -9.50 0.04
N PHE A 384 -27.74 -8.93 -0.74
CA PHE A 384 -27.73 -8.97 -2.19
C PHE A 384 -27.13 -7.66 -2.72
N TYR A 385 -26.31 -7.78 -3.68
CA TYR A 385 -25.71 -6.62 -4.35
C TYR A 385 -25.81 -6.79 -5.85
N VAL A 386 -26.13 -5.70 -6.52
CA VAL A 386 -25.99 -5.54 -7.96
C VAL A 386 -25.40 -4.16 -8.25
N GLY A 387 -24.39 -4.15 -9.06
CA GLY A 387 -23.75 -2.92 -9.51
C GLY A 387 -23.66 -2.88 -11.03
N GLN A 388 -23.87 -1.70 -11.58
CA GLN A 388 -23.73 -1.43 -13.00
C GLN A 388 -22.83 -0.22 -13.20
N SER A 389 -21.80 -0.39 -14.01
CA SER A 389 -21.01 0.76 -14.46
C SER A 389 -21.65 1.44 -15.68
N PHE A 390 -21.44 2.75 -15.76
CA PHE A 390 -21.87 3.63 -16.86
C PHE A 390 -20.63 4.28 -17.45
N GLY A 391 -20.37 3.98 -18.69
CA GLY A 391 -19.24 4.45 -19.47
C GLY A 391 -19.23 3.78 -20.83
N SER A 392 -18.16 3.92 -21.56
CA SER A 392 -18.04 3.30 -22.88
C SER A 392 -17.93 1.76 -22.81
N ALA A 393 -17.35 1.23 -21.73
CA ALA A 393 -17.43 -0.18 -21.39
C ALA A 393 -18.40 -0.35 -20.22
N LYS A 394 -19.47 -1.08 -20.45
CA LYS A 394 -20.47 -1.37 -19.42
C LYS A 394 -20.11 -2.68 -18.74
N VAL A 395 -19.96 -2.66 -17.45
CA VAL A 395 -19.70 -3.84 -16.63
C VAL A 395 -20.81 -3.95 -15.59
N THR A 396 -21.33 -5.13 -15.44
CA THR A 396 -22.30 -5.45 -14.39
C THR A 396 -21.69 -6.45 -13.46
N ASN A 397 -21.83 -6.26 -12.18
CA ASN A 397 -21.52 -7.28 -11.19
C ASN A 397 -22.69 -7.47 -10.24
N ALA A 398 -22.79 -8.65 -9.74
CA ALA A 398 -23.77 -8.98 -8.71
C ALA A 398 -23.17 -9.98 -7.72
N SER A 399 -23.53 -9.85 -6.50
CA SER A 399 -23.13 -10.82 -5.48
C SER A 399 -24.23 -11.03 -4.44
N VAL A 400 -24.16 -12.16 -3.84
CA VAL A 400 -24.92 -12.49 -2.63
C VAL A 400 -23.93 -12.81 -1.54
N ASN A 401 -24.02 -12.13 -0.44
CA ASN A 401 -23.18 -12.37 0.72
C ASN A 401 -24.03 -12.98 1.82
N PHE A 402 -23.51 -14.05 2.37
CA PHE A 402 -24.12 -14.72 3.49
C PHE A 402 -23.20 -14.64 4.69
N LYS A 403 -23.73 -14.15 5.79
CA LYS A 403 -23.07 -14.23 7.09
C LYS A 403 -23.48 -15.53 7.77
N ILE A 404 -22.58 -16.47 7.86
CA ILE A 404 -22.84 -17.78 8.46
C ILE A 404 -22.41 -17.70 9.92
N GLY A 405 -23.38 -17.78 10.82
CA GLY A 405 -23.18 -17.71 12.25
C GLY A 405 -24.48 -17.40 12.96
N LYS A 406 -24.56 -17.65 14.28
CA LYS A 406 -25.70 -17.20 15.07
C LYS A 406 -25.61 -15.70 15.31
N THR A 407 -26.63 -14.97 14.89
CA THR A 407 -26.82 -13.58 15.25
C THR A 407 -27.17 -13.47 16.70
N THR A 408 -26.36 -12.83 17.47
CA THR A 408 -26.63 -12.51 18.87
C THR A 408 -26.84 -11.01 19.00
N ASN A 409 -27.78 -10.61 19.83
CA ASN A 409 -28.23 -9.23 20.04
C ASN A 409 -27.06 -8.26 20.33
N VAL A 410 -26.97 -7.25 19.49
CA VAL A 410 -25.86 -6.34 19.19
C VAL A 410 -25.16 -5.64 20.36
N LYS A 411 -25.76 -5.55 21.57
CA LYS A 411 -25.10 -4.88 22.71
C LYS A 411 -24.47 -5.81 23.74
N ARG A 412 -24.85 -7.07 23.77
CA ARG A 412 -24.26 -8.05 24.69
C ARG A 412 -23.22 -8.92 23.98
N ASP A 413 -23.40 -9.08 22.68
CA ASP A 413 -22.56 -9.94 21.84
C ASP A 413 -21.33 -9.20 21.32
N GLU A 414 -21.36 -7.89 21.09
CA GLU A 414 -20.15 -7.11 20.78
C GLU A 414 -19.12 -7.17 21.92
N LEU A 415 -19.59 -7.15 23.17
CA LEU A 415 -18.69 -7.28 24.33
C LEU A 415 -18.18 -8.72 24.52
N LYS A 416 -18.99 -9.70 24.12
CA LYS A 416 -18.61 -11.11 24.17
C LYS A 416 -17.70 -11.46 23.01
N ASP A 417 -18.01 -10.98 21.81
CA ASP A 417 -17.19 -11.12 20.61
C ASP A 417 -15.82 -10.43 20.78
N LEU A 418 -15.80 -9.24 21.39
CA LEU A 418 -14.55 -8.54 21.70
C LEU A 418 -13.69 -9.34 22.70
N LYS A 419 -14.33 -9.96 23.71
CA LYS A 419 -13.61 -10.82 24.66
C LYS A 419 -13.10 -12.11 24.01
N GLU A 420 -13.92 -12.78 23.19
CA GLU A 420 -13.53 -13.99 22.48
C GLU A 420 -12.42 -13.72 21.44
N ARG A 421 -12.44 -12.55 20.81
CA ARG A 421 -11.38 -12.12 19.87
C ARG A 421 -10.07 -11.79 20.58
N VAL A 422 -10.14 -11.20 21.76
CA VAL A 422 -8.95 -10.97 22.59
C VAL A 422 -8.36 -12.30 23.03
N GLU A 423 -9.18 -13.24 23.49
CA GLU A 423 -8.75 -14.57 23.92
C GLU A 423 -8.22 -15.43 22.76
N MET A 424 -8.79 -15.28 21.55
CA MET A 424 -8.29 -15.94 20.34
C MET A 424 -6.95 -15.34 19.87
N LEU A 425 -6.77 -14.04 20.00
CA LEU A 425 -5.50 -13.38 19.69
C LEU A 425 -4.40 -13.74 20.71
N GLU A 426 -4.77 -13.86 21.97
CA GLU A 426 -3.86 -14.34 23.03
C GLU A 426 -3.43 -15.80 22.78
N ASN A 427 -4.34 -16.67 22.33
CA ASN A 427 -4.03 -18.05 21.96
C ASN A 427 -3.23 -18.20 20.65
N LEU A 428 -3.35 -17.26 19.72
CA LEU A 428 -2.53 -17.21 18.50
C LEU A 428 -1.13 -16.67 18.74
N LEU A 429 -0.96 -15.87 19.80
CA LEU A 429 0.34 -15.30 20.20
C LEU A 429 1.12 -16.25 21.16
N SER A 430 0.49 -17.32 21.66
CA SER A 430 1.10 -18.30 22.56
C SER A 430 1.56 -19.60 21.85
N LYS A 431 1.44 -19.64 20.54
CA LYS A 431 2.01 -20.67 19.67
C LYS A 431 3.10 -20.09 18.77
#